data_449a452f939fde3a5f0a87d7f282e8d0
#
_entry.id   449a452f939fde3a5f0a87d7f282e8d0
#
_cell.length_a   1.000
_cell.length_b   1.000
_cell.length_c   1.000
_cell.angle_alpha   90.00
_cell.angle_beta   90.00
_cell.angle_gamma   90.00
#
_symmetry.space_group_name_H-M   'P 1'
#
loop_
_entity.id
_entity.type
_entity.pdbx_description
1 polymer ?
#
loop_
_entity_poly.entity_id
_entity_poly.type
_entity_poly.pdbx_seq_one_letter_code
_entity_poly.pdbx_strand_id
1 'polypeptide(L)'
;MDNFLTMKGNRRTKRCFLAFFLLNSLFFNTSTAFAQNERVSVNAKNESVEVVLKKITKQIGVNFFYDPQKISQSSRVSLNVNNQTIEDVLKSLSKQTGLVFDRNKNTINVGFKKNDKVKTGSKNLKGRVVDQNGDAVIGASIQVKGTTVGVITDFDGNYELNNVPNNSQIVISYIGYQTVTVNSDSKNLAVVTLREDTELLDEVVVVGYGTMKKKDLLGATSMVSGDQLATNSSISVGGALQGKMSGINIISSSGFPGSSTSINIRGIGTFGNGDTSPLVVIDGVPVDQGFETLNPTDIESVNVLKDASSAAIYGSRAANGVILITTKKGAEGKAKISVNATWGMQTPSHMMDLLSAEEFVSAILEMRDNKKAIDGGNPTTKFDGLNPADFGAGTNWGDHIYSSAPTLNINANVSGGTDKLHYYLSAEYLNQDGIALNTGYKKAGFRSNIEAQANKFLKIGNNANMTYRYTE
;
A
#
# COMPACT_ATOMS: atom_id res chain seq x y z
N MET A 1 11.94 -29.34 19.11
CA MET A 1 10.54 -29.76 18.90
C MET A 1 9.77 -29.96 20.19
N ASP A 2 10.42 -29.95 21.31
CA ASP A 2 9.81 -30.30 22.63
C ASP A 2 9.26 -29.11 23.45
N ASN A 3 9.43 -27.87 23.01
CA ASN A 3 8.94 -26.70 23.74
C ASN A 3 7.57 -26.17 23.27
N PHE A 4 6.88 -26.84 22.34
CA PHE A 4 5.57 -26.41 21.81
C PHE A 4 4.36 -27.05 22.54
N LEU A 5 4.57 -27.95 23.48
CA LEU A 5 3.51 -28.73 24.13
C LEU A 5 3.08 -28.25 25.53
N THR A 6 3.65 -27.16 26.04
CA THR A 6 3.34 -26.66 27.39
C THR A 6 2.48 -25.38 27.44
N MET A 7 1.85 -24.96 26.34
CA MET A 7 0.85 -23.87 26.42
C MET A 7 -0.43 -24.36 27.12
N LYS A 8 -0.63 -23.98 28.38
CA LYS A 8 -1.90 -24.05 29.10
C LYS A 8 -2.92 -23.06 28.48
N GLY A 9 -3.43 -23.36 27.30
CA GLY A 9 -4.51 -22.63 26.67
C GLY A 9 -5.83 -23.37 26.80
N ASN A 10 -6.90 -22.63 27.00
CA ASN A 10 -8.28 -23.07 27.15
C ASN A 10 -8.67 -24.04 26.01
N ARG A 11 -9.44 -25.11 26.30
CA ARG A 11 -9.80 -26.19 25.34
C ARG A 11 -10.45 -25.70 24.04
N ARG A 12 -11.04 -24.51 24.02
CA ARG A 12 -11.62 -23.88 22.82
C ARG A 12 -10.57 -23.33 21.87
N THR A 13 -9.52 -22.67 22.38
CA THR A 13 -8.40 -22.16 21.56
C THR A 13 -7.56 -23.27 20.93
N LYS A 14 -7.36 -24.40 21.64
CA LYS A 14 -6.68 -25.57 21.06
C LYS A 14 -7.45 -26.19 19.90
N ARG A 15 -8.80 -26.22 19.96
CA ARG A 15 -9.63 -26.73 18.83
C ARG A 15 -9.61 -25.83 17.61
N CYS A 16 -9.60 -24.51 17.76
CA CYS A 16 -9.48 -23.58 16.64
C CYS A 16 -8.09 -23.62 16.00
N PHE A 17 -7.02 -23.75 16.80
CA PHE A 17 -5.66 -23.87 16.26
C PHE A 17 -5.42 -25.22 15.56
N LEU A 18 -5.97 -26.30 16.08
CA LEU A 18 -5.88 -27.62 15.44
C LEU A 18 -6.69 -27.67 14.13
N ALA A 19 -7.86 -27.02 14.09
CA ALA A 19 -8.67 -26.90 12.88
C ALA A 19 -7.99 -26.03 11.81
N PHE A 20 -7.31 -24.95 12.20
CA PHE A 20 -6.55 -24.10 11.29
C PHE A 20 -5.30 -24.81 10.73
N PHE A 21 -4.61 -25.59 11.56
CA PHE A 21 -3.45 -26.38 11.14
C PHE A 21 -3.84 -27.57 10.26
N LEU A 22 -4.98 -28.22 10.53
CA LEU A 22 -5.53 -29.28 9.69
C LEU A 22 -6.07 -28.73 8.35
N LEU A 23 -6.64 -27.52 8.35
CA LEU A 23 -7.07 -26.86 7.10
C LEU A 23 -5.87 -26.43 6.24
N ASN A 24 -4.76 -25.98 6.84
CA ASN A 24 -3.53 -25.67 6.13
C ASN A 24 -2.77 -26.91 5.64
N SER A 25 -2.82 -28.04 6.38
CA SER A 25 -2.19 -29.29 5.93
C SER A 25 -2.90 -29.93 4.74
N LEU A 26 -4.16 -29.63 4.52
CA LEU A 26 -4.92 -30.06 3.33
C LEU A 26 -4.56 -29.25 2.07
N PHE A 27 -3.98 -28.03 2.20
CA PHE A 27 -3.55 -27.22 1.07
C PHE A 27 -2.08 -27.44 0.66
N PHE A 28 -1.26 -28.13 1.47
CA PHE A 28 0.17 -28.31 1.22
C PHE A 28 0.58 -29.69 0.70
N ASN A 29 -0.37 -30.60 0.42
CA ASN A 29 -0.07 -31.93 -0.10
C ASN A 29 -0.60 -32.15 -1.52
N THR A 30 -0.23 -31.29 -2.46
CA THR A 30 -0.23 -31.66 -3.89
C THR A 30 1.03 -31.16 -4.56
N SER A 31 2.18 -31.69 -4.13
CA SER A 31 3.35 -31.76 -5.00
C SER A 31 3.13 -32.95 -5.94
N THR A 32 2.24 -32.80 -6.91
CA THR A 32 2.23 -33.71 -8.04
C THR A 32 3.46 -33.39 -8.89
N ALA A 33 4.43 -34.29 -8.88
CA ALA A 33 5.46 -34.35 -9.91
C ALA A 33 4.73 -34.50 -11.26
N PHE A 34 4.67 -33.42 -12.04
CA PHE A 34 4.13 -33.46 -13.39
C PHE A 34 5.08 -34.26 -14.28
N ALA A 35 4.70 -35.51 -14.53
CA ALA A 35 5.31 -36.29 -15.59
C ALA A 35 4.99 -35.63 -16.96
N GLN A 36 5.99 -35.52 -17.83
CA GLN A 36 5.96 -34.88 -19.15
C GLN A 36 5.00 -35.51 -20.18
N ASN A 37 4.03 -36.34 -19.81
CA ASN A 37 3.12 -37.05 -20.71
C ASN A 37 1.63 -36.82 -20.36
N GLU A 38 1.20 -35.58 -20.41
CA GLU A 38 -0.23 -35.26 -20.27
C GLU A 38 -0.98 -35.66 -21.56
N ARG A 39 -1.94 -36.56 -21.42
CA ARG A 39 -2.72 -37.07 -22.56
C ARG A 39 -4.09 -36.40 -22.60
N VAL A 40 -4.50 -36.02 -23.80
CA VAL A 40 -5.73 -35.22 -24.03
C VAL A 40 -6.63 -35.94 -25.04
N SER A 41 -7.92 -35.89 -24.79
CA SER A 41 -8.95 -36.36 -25.73
C SER A 41 -9.88 -35.21 -26.05
N VAL A 42 -9.84 -34.69 -27.26
CA VAL A 42 -10.67 -33.55 -27.68
C VAL A 42 -11.38 -33.90 -28.99
N ASN A 43 -12.71 -33.73 -28.95
CA ASN A 43 -13.54 -33.77 -30.13
C ASN A 43 -14.12 -32.38 -30.38
N ALA A 44 -13.69 -31.72 -31.43
CA ALA A 44 -14.14 -30.41 -31.86
C ALA A 44 -14.47 -30.46 -33.35
N LYS A 45 -15.67 -30.07 -33.74
CA LYS A 45 -16.11 -30.02 -35.12
C LYS A 45 -16.50 -28.60 -35.47
N ASN A 46 -15.65 -27.91 -36.25
CA ASN A 46 -15.86 -26.53 -36.67
C ASN A 46 -16.02 -25.54 -35.48
N GLU A 47 -15.24 -25.71 -34.42
CA GLU A 47 -15.29 -24.88 -33.23
C GLU A 47 -14.22 -23.78 -33.26
N SER A 48 -14.41 -22.69 -32.50
CA SER A 48 -13.37 -21.67 -32.34
C SER A 48 -12.18 -22.21 -31.54
N VAL A 49 -11.00 -21.72 -31.85
CA VAL A 49 -9.75 -22.11 -31.16
C VAL A 49 -9.88 -21.89 -29.64
N GLU A 50 -10.50 -20.81 -29.23
CA GLU A 50 -10.73 -20.48 -27.81
C GLU A 50 -11.52 -21.59 -27.08
N VAL A 51 -12.57 -22.11 -27.68
CA VAL A 51 -13.39 -23.19 -27.12
C VAL A 51 -12.56 -24.46 -26.96
N VAL A 52 -11.73 -24.77 -27.98
CA VAL A 52 -10.86 -25.94 -27.95
C VAL A 52 -9.79 -25.82 -26.86
N LEU A 53 -9.16 -24.64 -26.71
CA LEU A 53 -8.18 -24.38 -25.65
C LEU A 53 -8.81 -24.52 -24.25
N LYS A 54 -10.03 -24.00 -24.05
CA LYS A 54 -10.78 -24.15 -22.79
C LYS A 54 -11.11 -25.60 -22.46
N LYS A 55 -11.42 -26.44 -23.49
CA LYS A 55 -11.64 -27.88 -23.31
C LYS A 55 -10.37 -28.58 -22.83
N ILE A 56 -9.22 -28.23 -23.42
CA ILE A 56 -7.91 -28.77 -23.03
C ILE A 56 -7.57 -28.35 -21.58
N THR A 57 -7.71 -27.07 -21.25
CA THR A 57 -7.50 -26.57 -19.87
C THR A 57 -8.29 -27.36 -18.83
N LYS A 58 -9.58 -27.65 -19.15
CA LYS A 58 -10.47 -28.38 -18.23
C LYS A 58 -10.03 -29.83 -17.99
N GLN A 59 -9.34 -30.46 -18.96
CA GLN A 59 -8.92 -31.87 -18.86
C GLN A 59 -7.60 -32.04 -18.12
N ILE A 60 -6.61 -31.19 -18.39
CA ILE A 60 -5.24 -31.39 -17.91
C ILE A 60 -4.73 -30.27 -16.99
N GLY A 61 -5.54 -29.21 -16.72
CA GLY A 61 -5.19 -28.14 -15.80
C GLY A 61 -4.09 -27.18 -16.30
N VAL A 62 -3.73 -27.24 -17.58
CA VAL A 62 -2.74 -26.32 -18.19
C VAL A 62 -3.42 -25.01 -18.56
N ASN A 63 -2.80 -23.87 -18.25
CA ASN A 63 -3.32 -22.55 -18.54
C ASN A 63 -2.81 -22.01 -19.88
N PHE A 64 -3.71 -21.54 -20.74
CA PHE A 64 -3.34 -20.87 -22.00
C PHE A 64 -3.41 -19.36 -21.83
N PHE A 65 -2.30 -18.70 -22.19
CA PHE A 65 -2.21 -17.24 -22.18
C PHE A 65 -2.26 -16.71 -23.61
N TYR A 66 -3.30 -15.95 -23.96
CA TYR A 66 -3.51 -15.45 -25.31
C TYR A 66 -4.26 -14.12 -25.32
N ASP A 67 -4.11 -13.37 -26.42
CA ASP A 67 -4.87 -12.16 -26.70
C ASP A 67 -6.22 -12.55 -27.34
N PRO A 68 -7.36 -12.34 -26.66
CA PRO A 68 -8.68 -12.74 -27.16
C PRO A 68 -9.04 -12.11 -28.51
N GLN A 69 -8.62 -10.86 -28.75
CA GLN A 69 -8.93 -10.16 -30.00
C GLN A 69 -8.17 -10.74 -31.19
N LYS A 70 -6.95 -11.23 -30.97
CA LYS A 70 -6.15 -11.87 -32.02
C LYS A 70 -6.58 -13.30 -32.31
N ILE A 71 -6.97 -14.06 -31.29
CA ILE A 71 -7.44 -15.44 -31.47
C ILE A 71 -8.84 -15.51 -32.05
N SER A 72 -9.72 -14.55 -31.79
CA SER A 72 -11.04 -14.50 -32.39
C SER A 72 -11.01 -14.36 -33.94
N GLN A 73 -9.92 -13.86 -34.49
CA GLN A 73 -9.67 -13.75 -35.94
C GLN A 73 -9.10 -15.05 -36.54
N SER A 74 -8.74 -16.05 -35.72
CA SER A 74 -8.21 -17.32 -36.20
C SER A 74 -9.35 -18.22 -36.72
N SER A 75 -9.01 -19.05 -37.71
CA SER A 75 -9.93 -19.99 -38.38
C SER A 75 -10.56 -20.95 -37.36
N ARG A 76 -11.78 -21.39 -37.65
CA ARG A 76 -12.41 -22.50 -36.92
C ARG A 76 -11.65 -23.79 -37.14
N VAL A 77 -11.55 -24.62 -36.12
CA VAL A 77 -10.77 -25.86 -36.14
C VAL A 77 -11.67 -27.08 -35.98
N SER A 78 -11.27 -28.16 -36.67
CA SER A 78 -11.87 -29.47 -36.47
C SER A 78 -10.79 -30.43 -36.01
N LEU A 79 -10.93 -30.93 -34.79
CA LEU A 79 -9.97 -31.78 -34.12
C LEU A 79 -10.68 -33.00 -33.53
N ASN A 80 -10.24 -34.18 -33.90
CA ASN A 80 -10.73 -35.42 -33.29
C ASN A 80 -9.52 -36.22 -32.84
N VAL A 81 -9.14 -36.05 -31.59
CA VAL A 81 -8.00 -36.71 -30.97
C VAL A 81 -8.42 -37.48 -29.73
N ASN A 82 -7.93 -38.66 -29.58
CA ASN A 82 -8.23 -39.55 -28.47
C ASN A 82 -6.91 -40.00 -27.84
N ASN A 83 -6.69 -39.70 -26.57
CA ASN A 83 -5.54 -40.11 -25.76
C ASN A 83 -4.16 -39.76 -26.38
N GLN A 84 -4.03 -38.57 -26.98
CA GLN A 84 -2.78 -38.06 -27.55
C GLN A 84 -2.03 -37.16 -26.59
N THR A 85 -0.71 -36.97 -26.80
CA THR A 85 0.08 -36.05 -25.98
C THR A 85 -0.34 -34.59 -26.24
N ILE A 86 -0.21 -33.73 -25.27
CA ILE A 86 -0.56 -32.29 -25.42
C ILE A 86 0.27 -31.67 -26.56
N GLU A 87 1.56 -32.06 -26.72
CA GLU A 87 2.44 -31.56 -27.76
C GLU A 87 1.90 -31.89 -29.16
N ASP A 88 1.40 -33.11 -29.38
CA ASP A 88 0.85 -33.53 -30.67
C ASP A 88 -0.46 -32.80 -30.99
N VAL A 89 -1.29 -32.57 -29.97
CA VAL A 89 -2.52 -31.79 -30.12
C VAL A 89 -2.19 -30.35 -30.49
N LEU A 90 -1.22 -29.72 -29.80
CA LEU A 90 -0.79 -28.36 -30.10
C LEU A 90 -0.14 -28.22 -31.48
N LYS A 91 0.65 -29.21 -31.92
CA LYS A 91 1.18 -29.28 -33.30
C LYS A 91 0.06 -29.33 -34.33
N SER A 92 -0.99 -30.09 -34.06
CA SER A 92 -2.15 -30.22 -34.97
C SER A 92 -2.93 -28.92 -35.05
N LEU A 93 -3.14 -28.23 -33.91
CA LEU A 93 -3.72 -26.91 -33.84
C LEU A 93 -2.85 -25.88 -34.58
N SER A 94 -1.55 -25.91 -34.38
CA SER A 94 -0.59 -25.01 -35.05
C SER A 94 -0.68 -25.14 -36.57
N LYS A 95 -0.77 -26.35 -37.09
CA LYS A 95 -0.91 -26.61 -38.54
C LYS A 95 -2.20 -26.07 -39.14
N GLN A 96 -3.31 -26.13 -38.40
CA GLN A 96 -4.63 -25.66 -38.88
C GLN A 96 -4.80 -24.14 -38.77
N THR A 97 -4.18 -23.52 -37.75
CA THR A 97 -4.44 -22.12 -37.37
C THR A 97 -3.28 -21.19 -37.63
N GLY A 98 -2.06 -21.72 -37.85
CA GLY A 98 -0.85 -20.90 -37.92
C GLY A 98 -0.38 -20.36 -36.57
N LEU A 99 -1.03 -20.74 -35.47
CA LEU A 99 -0.63 -20.34 -34.13
C LEU A 99 0.62 -21.07 -33.67
N VAL A 100 1.43 -20.39 -32.89
CA VAL A 100 2.62 -20.94 -32.21
C VAL A 100 2.30 -21.07 -30.73
N PHE A 101 2.62 -22.20 -30.17
CA PHE A 101 2.44 -22.56 -28.78
C PHE A 101 3.80 -22.69 -28.11
N ASP A 102 4.09 -21.84 -27.11
CA ASP A 102 5.31 -21.89 -26.33
C ASP A 102 4.98 -22.27 -24.87
N ARG A 103 5.48 -23.43 -24.46
CA ARG A 103 5.18 -24.02 -23.16
C ARG A 103 6.24 -23.63 -22.13
N ASN A 104 5.80 -23.03 -21.03
CA ASN A 104 6.62 -22.78 -19.86
C ASN A 104 5.95 -23.40 -18.62
N LYS A 105 6.43 -24.59 -18.21
CA LYS A 105 5.85 -25.41 -17.12
C LYS A 105 4.34 -25.66 -17.32
N ASN A 106 3.49 -25.05 -16.49
CA ASN A 106 2.02 -25.22 -16.51
C ASN A 106 1.28 -24.13 -17.31
N THR A 107 2.00 -23.29 -18.04
CA THR A 107 1.44 -22.19 -18.85
C THR A 107 1.90 -22.33 -20.29
N ILE A 108 0.98 -22.17 -21.25
CA ILE A 108 1.25 -22.18 -22.69
C ILE A 108 0.89 -20.82 -23.27
N ASN A 109 1.89 -20.09 -23.75
CA ASN A 109 1.70 -18.85 -24.48
C ASN A 109 1.30 -19.12 -25.91
N VAL A 110 0.23 -18.48 -26.39
CA VAL A 110 -0.30 -18.67 -27.74
C VAL A 110 -0.11 -17.40 -28.54
N GLY A 111 0.61 -17.49 -29.64
CA GLY A 111 0.89 -16.39 -30.55
C GLY A 111 0.78 -16.80 -32.02
N PHE A 112 0.88 -15.85 -32.94
CA PHE A 112 1.03 -16.15 -34.34
C PHE A 112 2.50 -16.36 -34.67
N LYS A 113 2.80 -17.28 -35.61
CA LYS A 113 4.12 -17.40 -36.19
C LYS A 113 4.47 -16.04 -36.79
N LYS A 114 5.49 -15.35 -36.26
CA LYS A 114 6.04 -14.18 -36.95
C LYS A 114 6.40 -14.65 -38.36
N ASN A 115 5.65 -14.17 -39.35
CA ASN A 115 6.07 -14.31 -40.72
C ASN A 115 7.35 -13.50 -40.91
N ASP A 116 8.51 -14.13 -40.76
CA ASP A 116 9.77 -13.61 -41.24
C ASP A 116 9.75 -13.65 -42.78
N LYS A 117 9.02 -12.71 -43.38
CA LYS A 117 9.16 -12.30 -44.76
C LYS A 117 8.45 -10.97 -44.99
N VAL A 118 8.89 -9.93 -44.29
CA VAL A 118 9.05 -8.64 -44.93
C VAL A 118 10.54 -8.36 -44.88
N LYS A 119 11.21 -8.40 -46.02
CA LYS A 119 12.50 -7.75 -46.23
C LYS A 119 12.31 -6.24 -46.13
N THR A 120 12.02 -5.76 -44.95
CA THR A 120 12.24 -4.38 -44.57
C THR A 120 13.70 -4.29 -44.21
N GLY A 121 14.49 -3.63 -45.05
CA GLY A 121 15.90 -3.42 -44.78
C GLY A 121 16.04 -2.89 -43.35
N SER A 122 16.81 -3.57 -42.53
CA SER A 122 17.20 -3.08 -41.23
C SER A 122 18.38 -2.14 -41.39
N LYS A 123 18.41 -1.06 -40.67
CA LYS A 123 19.51 -0.09 -40.66
C LYS A 123 20.08 0.09 -39.27
N ASN A 124 21.33 0.51 -39.23
CA ASN A 124 21.94 0.95 -37.98
C ASN A 124 21.76 2.44 -37.84
N LEU A 125 21.22 2.88 -36.69
CA LEU A 125 21.03 4.26 -36.35
C LEU A 125 22.09 4.70 -35.36
N LYS A 126 22.76 5.83 -35.66
CA LYS A 126 23.70 6.48 -34.75
C LYS A 126 23.24 7.91 -34.56
N GLY A 127 23.38 8.38 -33.35
CA GLY A 127 23.02 9.76 -33.00
C GLY A 127 23.51 10.15 -31.64
N ARG A 128 23.15 11.37 -31.25
CA ARG A 128 23.47 11.94 -29.94
C ARG A 128 22.22 12.50 -29.28
N VAL A 129 22.10 12.29 -27.98
CA VAL A 129 21.02 12.87 -27.16
C VAL A 129 21.60 13.97 -26.30
N VAL A 130 21.01 15.16 -26.40
CA VAL A 130 21.43 16.36 -25.65
C VAL A 130 20.24 16.98 -24.95
N ASP A 131 20.50 17.82 -23.96
CA ASP A 131 19.49 18.66 -23.31
C ASP A 131 19.26 19.98 -24.07
N GLN A 132 18.47 20.90 -23.49
CA GLN A 132 18.19 22.22 -24.07
C GLN A 132 19.43 23.13 -24.12
N ASN A 133 20.44 22.88 -23.28
CA ASN A 133 21.68 23.65 -23.22
C ASN A 133 22.74 23.11 -24.19
N GLY A 134 22.48 21.92 -24.79
CA GLY A 134 23.42 21.22 -25.65
C GLY A 134 24.33 20.24 -24.90
N ASP A 135 24.11 20.05 -23.61
CA ASP A 135 24.87 19.11 -22.80
C ASP A 135 24.44 17.67 -23.05
N ALA A 136 25.38 16.71 -22.95
CA ALA A 136 25.14 15.31 -23.21
C ALA A 136 24.21 14.69 -22.17
N VAL A 137 23.13 14.02 -22.59
CA VAL A 137 22.28 13.23 -21.67
C VAL A 137 22.79 11.81 -21.58
N ILE A 138 23.47 11.48 -20.49
CA ILE A 138 24.10 10.19 -20.23
C ILE A 138 23.07 9.20 -19.71
N GLY A 139 23.03 7.97 -20.27
CA GLY A 139 22.11 6.90 -19.80
C GLY A 139 20.66 7.06 -20.29
N ALA A 140 20.39 7.93 -21.27
CA ALA A 140 19.07 8.00 -21.91
C ALA A 140 18.74 6.68 -22.62
N SER A 141 17.51 6.18 -22.45
CA SER A 141 17.03 4.97 -23.06
C SER A 141 16.50 5.24 -24.47
N ILE A 142 17.00 4.52 -25.48
CA ILE A 142 16.55 4.56 -26.86
C ILE A 142 15.99 3.19 -27.22
N GLN A 143 14.71 3.10 -27.56
CA GLN A 143 14.04 1.83 -27.82
C GLN A 143 13.15 1.91 -29.06
N VAL A 144 13.15 0.84 -29.85
CA VAL A 144 12.19 0.68 -30.97
C VAL A 144 10.84 0.28 -30.38
N LYS A 145 9.82 1.11 -30.60
CA LYS A 145 8.47 0.94 -30.04
C LYS A 145 7.89 -0.43 -30.40
N GLY A 146 7.44 -1.15 -29.38
CA GLY A 146 6.82 -2.47 -29.54
C GLY A 146 7.82 -3.63 -29.76
N THR A 147 9.12 -3.39 -29.54
CA THR A 147 10.16 -4.42 -29.63
C THR A 147 11.05 -4.41 -28.38
N THR A 148 11.93 -5.39 -28.29
CA THR A 148 12.98 -5.46 -27.24
C THR A 148 14.31 -4.85 -27.71
N VAL A 149 14.36 -4.26 -28.92
CA VAL A 149 15.56 -3.63 -29.45
C VAL A 149 15.73 -2.26 -28.84
N GLY A 150 16.79 -2.06 -28.07
CA GLY A 150 17.08 -0.79 -27.39
C GLY A 150 18.54 -0.69 -26.96
N VAL A 151 18.98 0.53 -26.67
CA VAL A 151 20.31 0.90 -26.20
C VAL A 151 20.22 2.09 -25.24
N ILE A 152 21.25 2.33 -24.45
CA ILE A 152 21.42 3.54 -23.65
C ILE A 152 22.54 4.41 -24.20
N THR A 153 22.47 5.72 -23.99
CA THR A 153 23.53 6.67 -24.36
C THR A 153 24.79 6.50 -23.51
N ASP A 154 25.94 6.72 -24.13
CA ASP A 154 27.24 6.75 -23.49
C ASP A 154 27.52 8.08 -22.73
N PHE A 155 28.75 8.25 -22.22
CA PHE A 155 29.17 9.45 -21.47
C PHE A 155 29.14 10.75 -22.29
N ASP A 156 29.22 10.67 -23.61
CA ASP A 156 29.12 11.79 -24.52
C ASP A 156 27.71 11.97 -25.09
N GLY A 157 26.75 11.19 -24.62
CA GLY A 157 25.37 11.19 -25.08
C GLY A 157 25.14 10.47 -26.39
N ASN A 158 26.14 9.76 -26.95
CA ASN A 158 26.00 9.06 -28.23
C ASN A 158 25.32 7.71 -28.05
N TYR A 159 24.61 7.28 -29.10
CA TYR A 159 24.00 5.95 -29.17
C TYR A 159 24.20 5.30 -30.53
N GLU A 160 24.27 3.99 -30.55
CA GLU A 160 24.25 3.15 -31.75
C GLU A 160 23.22 2.04 -31.60
N LEU A 161 22.12 2.15 -32.35
CA LEU A 161 21.02 1.19 -32.33
C LEU A 161 21.06 0.35 -33.60
N ASN A 162 21.34 -0.95 -33.47
CA ASN A 162 21.50 -1.89 -34.57
C ASN A 162 20.18 -2.61 -34.89
N ASN A 163 20.02 -3.06 -36.13
CA ASN A 163 18.89 -3.84 -36.62
C ASN A 163 17.53 -3.14 -36.51
N VAL A 164 17.47 -1.85 -36.72
CA VAL A 164 16.23 -1.05 -36.65
C VAL A 164 15.44 -1.25 -37.95
N PRO A 165 14.18 -1.70 -37.88
CA PRO A 165 13.31 -1.79 -39.04
C PRO A 165 13.04 -0.40 -39.64
N ASN A 166 13.01 -0.33 -40.99
CA ASN A 166 12.64 0.93 -41.67
C ASN A 166 11.23 1.35 -41.27
N ASN A 167 11.00 2.65 -41.19
CA ASN A 167 9.72 3.27 -40.84
C ASN A 167 9.18 2.86 -39.43
N SER A 168 10.08 2.51 -38.48
CA SER A 168 9.72 2.23 -37.10
C SER A 168 9.74 3.50 -36.24
N GLN A 169 9.01 3.50 -35.13
CA GLN A 169 9.06 4.57 -34.14
C GLN A 169 10.13 4.28 -33.11
N ILE A 170 11.01 5.25 -32.87
CA ILE A 170 12.04 5.21 -31.85
C ILE A 170 11.56 6.08 -30.68
N VAL A 171 11.50 5.50 -29.51
CA VAL A 171 11.14 6.17 -28.25
C VAL A 171 12.42 6.44 -27.50
N ILE A 172 12.65 7.70 -27.17
CA ILE A 172 13.81 8.18 -26.41
C ILE A 172 13.30 8.78 -25.11
N SER A 173 13.76 8.26 -23.99
CA SER A 173 13.31 8.67 -22.65
C SER A 173 14.47 8.72 -21.67
N TYR A 174 14.39 9.67 -20.73
CA TYR A 174 15.31 9.80 -19.62
C TYR A 174 14.57 10.35 -18.40
N ILE A 175 15.00 9.98 -17.20
CA ILE A 175 14.37 10.45 -15.95
C ILE A 175 14.52 11.96 -15.86
N GLY A 176 13.41 12.66 -15.68
CA GLY A 176 13.38 14.14 -15.62
C GLY A 176 13.26 14.83 -16.96
N TYR A 177 13.05 14.10 -18.06
CA TYR A 177 12.89 14.67 -19.41
C TYR A 177 11.63 14.14 -20.09
N GLN A 178 11.03 14.95 -20.96
CA GLN A 178 9.88 14.56 -21.77
C GLN A 178 10.28 13.46 -22.75
N THR A 179 9.48 12.41 -22.82
CA THR A 179 9.70 11.33 -23.78
C THR A 179 9.48 11.79 -25.22
N VAL A 180 10.48 11.62 -26.07
CA VAL A 180 10.44 11.99 -27.47
C VAL A 180 10.26 10.74 -28.33
N THR A 181 9.31 10.78 -29.28
CA THR A 181 9.12 9.69 -30.24
C THR A 181 9.43 10.20 -31.64
N VAL A 182 10.39 9.57 -32.33
CA VAL A 182 10.87 9.96 -33.65
C VAL A 182 10.78 8.78 -34.62
N ASN A 183 10.44 9.01 -35.87
CA ASN A 183 10.47 7.96 -36.88
C ASN A 183 11.92 7.61 -37.26
N SER A 184 12.22 6.29 -37.42
CA SER A 184 13.56 5.80 -37.76
C SER A 184 14.15 6.41 -39.04
N ASP A 185 13.32 6.91 -39.94
CA ASP A 185 13.74 7.54 -41.21
C ASP A 185 13.97 9.04 -41.09
N SER A 186 13.74 9.63 -39.92
CA SER A 186 13.90 11.08 -39.69
C SER A 186 15.38 11.47 -39.55
N LYS A 187 15.76 12.55 -40.19
CA LYS A 187 17.08 13.18 -40.01
C LYS A 187 17.31 13.72 -38.59
N ASN A 188 16.23 13.91 -37.83
CA ASN A 188 16.28 14.41 -36.45
C ASN A 188 16.85 13.41 -35.44
N LEU A 189 17.14 12.17 -35.85
CA LEU A 189 17.81 11.17 -35.02
C LEU A 189 19.31 11.39 -34.88
N ALA A 190 19.94 12.20 -35.74
CA ALA A 190 21.37 12.51 -35.63
C ALA A 190 21.69 13.30 -34.34
N VAL A 191 20.81 14.23 -33.95
CA VAL A 191 20.85 14.91 -32.64
C VAL A 191 19.41 15.04 -32.14
N VAL A 192 19.14 14.43 -30.99
CA VAL A 192 17.83 14.50 -30.33
C VAL A 192 17.96 15.37 -29.10
N THR A 193 17.24 16.49 -29.08
CA THR A 193 17.19 17.35 -27.91
C THR A 193 16.03 16.92 -27.02
N LEU A 194 16.33 16.48 -25.80
CA LEU A 194 15.34 16.25 -24.77
C LEU A 194 15.05 17.57 -24.05
N ARG A 195 13.78 17.82 -23.80
CA ARG A 195 13.35 18.94 -22.96
C ARG A 195 13.15 18.41 -21.55
N GLU A 196 13.64 19.17 -20.58
CA GLU A 196 13.31 18.86 -19.19
C GLU A 196 11.80 18.74 -19.06
N ASP A 197 11.38 17.67 -18.41
CA ASP A 197 9.98 17.50 -18.07
C ASP A 197 9.65 18.44 -16.91
N THR A 198 9.37 19.68 -17.25
CA THR A 198 8.89 20.69 -16.30
C THR A 198 7.47 20.37 -15.82
N GLU A 199 6.82 19.34 -16.40
CA GLU A 199 5.65 18.67 -15.81
C GLU A 199 6.06 17.62 -14.76
N LEU A 200 7.32 17.62 -14.29
CA LEU A 200 7.62 17.04 -12.99
C LEU A 200 6.71 17.71 -11.98
N LEU A 201 5.50 17.10 -11.85
CA LEU A 201 4.58 17.34 -10.76
C LEU A 201 4.90 18.69 -10.09
N ASP A 202 4.39 19.79 -10.64
CA ASP A 202 4.23 20.99 -9.85
C ASP A 202 3.41 20.53 -8.64
N GLU A 203 4.12 20.08 -7.62
CA GLU A 203 3.55 19.57 -6.38
C GLU A 203 2.68 20.70 -5.86
N VAL A 204 1.39 20.58 -6.14
CA VAL A 204 0.42 21.59 -5.77
C VAL A 204 0.10 21.36 -4.32
N VAL A 205 0.45 22.33 -3.49
CA VAL A 205 0.16 22.31 -2.06
C VAL A 205 -1.11 23.11 -1.82
N VAL A 206 -2.06 22.52 -1.14
CA VAL A 206 -3.24 23.24 -0.66
C VAL A 206 -2.78 24.21 0.43
N VAL A 207 -3.00 25.51 0.23
CA VAL A 207 -2.65 26.56 1.18
C VAL A 207 -3.89 27.40 1.43
N GLY A 208 -4.41 27.34 2.64
CA GLY A 208 -5.60 28.09 3.00
C GLY A 208 -6.83 27.68 2.17
N TYR A 209 -7.44 28.64 1.52
CA TYR A 209 -8.63 28.45 0.67
C TYR A 209 -8.27 28.26 -0.83
N GLY A 210 -7.01 28.02 -1.17
CA GLY A 210 -6.54 27.85 -2.54
C GLY A 210 -5.43 26.82 -2.66
N THR A 211 -5.02 26.59 -3.91
CA THR A 211 -3.89 25.72 -4.24
C THR A 211 -2.76 26.60 -4.77
N MET A 212 -1.54 26.42 -4.27
CA MET A 212 -0.32 27.07 -4.75
C MET A 212 0.72 26.02 -5.14
N LYS A 213 1.58 26.34 -6.08
CA LYS A 213 2.71 25.48 -6.41
C LYS A 213 3.68 25.48 -5.23
N LYS A 214 4.23 24.31 -4.87
CA LYS A 214 5.17 24.18 -3.75
C LYS A 214 6.36 25.14 -3.85
N LYS A 215 6.83 25.41 -5.07
CA LYS A 215 7.92 26.36 -5.35
C LYS A 215 7.55 27.82 -5.03
N ASP A 216 6.26 28.16 -5.01
CA ASP A 216 5.77 29.53 -4.75
C ASP A 216 5.50 29.75 -3.25
N LEU A 217 5.68 28.72 -2.40
CA LEU A 217 5.55 28.79 -0.97
C LEU A 217 6.83 29.34 -0.35
N LEU A 218 6.77 30.53 0.23
CA LEU A 218 7.90 31.18 0.91
C LEU A 218 8.22 30.57 2.30
N GLY A 219 7.38 29.65 2.82
CA GLY A 219 7.49 29.09 4.16
C GLY A 219 7.98 27.62 4.17
N ALA A 220 8.53 27.17 5.31
CA ALA A 220 8.92 25.79 5.51
C ALA A 220 7.69 24.89 5.62
N THR A 221 7.42 24.12 4.57
CA THR A 221 6.35 23.12 4.52
C THR A 221 6.92 21.71 4.45
N SER A 222 6.21 20.76 5.04
CA SER A 222 6.48 19.33 4.86
C SER A 222 5.23 18.65 4.33
N MET A 223 5.40 17.80 3.33
CA MET A 223 4.32 17.04 2.71
C MET A 223 4.59 15.54 2.80
N VAL A 224 3.54 14.77 3.03
CA VAL A 224 3.53 13.30 2.93
C VAL A 224 2.34 12.92 2.05
N SER A 225 2.60 12.06 1.06
CA SER A 225 1.55 11.53 0.18
C SER A 225 0.74 10.43 0.87
N GLY A 226 -0.52 10.25 0.44
CA GLY A 226 -1.38 9.19 0.96
C GLY A 226 -0.81 7.79 0.75
N ASP A 227 -0.09 7.55 -0.34
CA ASP A 227 0.55 6.26 -0.59
C ASP A 227 1.63 5.94 0.45
N GLN A 228 2.40 6.95 0.88
CA GLN A 228 3.35 6.79 1.97
C GLN A 228 2.67 6.53 3.32
N LEU A 229 1.46 7.05 3.54
CA LEU A 229 0.67 6.76 4.74
C LEU A 229 0.10 5.34 4.72
N ALA A 230 -0.39 4.90 3.57
CA ALA A 230 -1.02 3.60 3.39
C ALA A 230 -0.03 2.42 3.54
N THR A 231 1.29 2.64 3.35
CA THR A 231 2.32 1.60 3.55
C THR A 231 2.52 1.20 5.01
N ASN A 232 2.12 2.03 5.97
CA ASN A 232 2.17 1.70 7.38
C ASN A 232 0.89 0.97 7.79
N SER A 233 1.03 -0.15 8.50
CA SER A 233 -0.09 -0.87 9.11
C SER A 233 -0.75 -0.10 10.26
N SER A 234 -0.49 1.22 10.39
CA SER A 234 -1.05 2.03 11.45
C SER A 234 -2.55 2.26 11.23
N ILE A 235 -3.32 2.03 12.28
CA ILE A 235 -4.77 2.18 12.32
C ILE A 235 -5.17 3.67 12.40
N SER A 236 -4.30 4.52 12.96
CA SER A 236 -4.55 5.95 13.13
C SER A 236 -3.70 6.80 12.20
N VAL A 237 -4.21 7.96 11.82
CA VAL A 237 -3.46 8.93 10.98
C VAL A 237 -2.23 9.45 11.72
N GLY A 238 -2.32 9.69 13.03
CA GLY A 238 -1.18 10.11 13.85
C GLY A 238 -0.06 9.08 13.82
N GLY A 239 -0.37 7.81 14.05
CA GLY A 239 0.61 6.73 13.96
C GLY A 239 1.19 6.56 12.54
N ALA A 240 0.38 6.77 11.50
CA ALA A 240 0.84 6.70 10.12
C ALA A 240 1.82 7.84 9.76
N LEU A 241 1.69 9.01 10.39
CA LEU A 241 2.55 10.18 10.20
C LEU A 241 3.84 10.15 11.03
N GLN A 242 3.89 9.33 12.09
CA GLN A 242 5.01 9.28 13.01
C GLN A 242 6.32 8.97 12.27
N GLY A 243 7.33 9.82 12.48
CA GLY A 243 8.66 9.68 11.88
C GLY A 243 8.76 10.05 10.39
N LYS A 244 7.64 10.44 9.73
CA LYS A 244 7.64 10.77 8.29
C LYS A 244 7.87 12.24 7.98
N MET A 245 7.77 13.11 8.96
CA MET A 245 7.89 14.57 8.77
C MET A 245 8.92 15.17 9.71
N SER A 246 9.85 15.95 9.17
CA SER A 246 10.83 16.69 9.99
C SER A 246 10.17 17.80 10.80
N GLY A 247 10.59 18.00 12.05
CA GLY A 247 10.10 19.07 12.93
C GLY A 247 8.68 18.86 13.46
N ILE A 248 8.15 17.66 13.37
CA ILE A 248 6.88 17.25 13.96
C ILE A 248 7.16 16.13 14.95
N ASN A 249 6.71 16.30 16.17
CA ASN A 249 6.76 15.31 17.21
C ASN A 249 5.36 14.72 17.42
N ILE A 250 5.23 13.41 17.22
CA ILE A 250 3.98 12.67 17.39
C ILE A 250 4.21 11.61 18.46
N ILE A 251 3.48 11.73 19.55
CA ILE A 251 3.60 10.86 20.71
C ILE A 251 2.25 10.17 20.95
N SER A 252 2.26 8.84 20.97
CA SER A 252 1.16 8.06 21.52
C SER A 252 1.42 7.88 23.02
N SER A 253 0.64 8.52 23.84
CA SER A 253 0.79 8.48 25.31
C SER A 253 0.22 7.22 25.93
N SER A 254 -0.53 6.44 25.19
CA SER A 254 -1.21 5.23 25.65
C SER A 254 -1.22 4.15 24.58
N GLY A 255 -1.12 2.90 25.01
CA GLY A 255 -1.35 1.71 24.19
C GLY A 255 -2.80 1.25 24.14
N PHE A 256 -3.72 1.98 24.77
CA PHE A 256 -5.15 1.62 24.74
C PHE A 256 -5.73 1.73 23.33
N PRO A 257 -6.61 0.81 22.94
CA PRO A 257 -7.32 0.89 21.68
C PRO A 257 -8.07 2.22 21.50
N GLY A 258 -7.90 2.84 20.33
CA GLY A 258 -8.57 4.12 20.03
C GLY A 258 -8.01 5.34 20.77
N SER A 259 -6.88 5.23 21.47
CA SER A 259 -6.23 6.36 22.13
C SER A 259 -5.75 7.40 21.10
N SER A 260 -5.84 8.67 21.51
CA SER A 260 -5.40 9.80 20.71
C SER A 260 -3.88 9.95 20.71
N THR A 261 -3.35 10.52 19.63
CA THR A 261 -1.95 10.91 19.53
C THR A 261 -1.78 12.40 19.80
N SER A 262 -0.76 12.76 20.59
CA SER A 262 -0.36 14.16 20.77
C SER A 262 0.59 14.57 19.64
N ILE A 263 0.30 15.70 19.01
CA ILE A 263 1.10 16.24 17.90
C ILE A 263 1.60 17.62 18.28
N ASN A 264 2.90 17.83 18.17
CA ASN A 264 3.54 19.12 18.39
C ASN A 264 4.42 19.48 17.19
N ILE A 265 4.35 20.71 16.72
CA ILE A 265 5.15 21.24 15.64
C ILE A 265 6.24 22.15 16.23
N ARG A 266 7.53 21.80 15.98
CA ARG A 266 8.71 22.55 16.50
C ARG A 266 8.75 22.68 18.02
N GLY A 267 8.11 21.77 18.74
CA GLY A 267 8.08 21.77 20.21
C GLY A 267 6.86 22.46 20.81
N ILE A 268 6.90 22.67 22.12
CA ILE A 268 5.82 23.29 22.90
C ILE A 268 5.98 24.81 22.81
N GLY A 269 5.02 25.49 22.18
CA GLY A 269 5.04 26.93 21.95
C GLY A 269 4.36 27.78 23.03
N THR A 270 3.64 27.15 23.97
CA THR A 270 2.88 27.84 25.02
C THR A 270 3.30 27.39 26.41
N PHE A 271 3.32 28.35 27.38
CA PHE A 271 3.58 28.04 28.77
C PHE A 271 2.27 27.81 29.52
N GLY A 272 2.29 26.90 30.48
CA GLY A 272 1.14 26.58 31.34
C GLY A 272 0.17 25.56 30.67
N ASN A 273 -1.13 25.68 31.05
CA ASN A 273 -2.18 24.74 30.62
C ASN A 273 -2.79 25.08 29.25
N GLY A 274 -2.08 25.86 28.39
CA GLY A 274 -2.56 26.21 27.06
C GLY A 274 -2.54 24.99 26.10
N ASP A 275 -3.48 24.97 25.15
CA ASP A 275 -3.48 23.95 24.10
C ASP A 275 -2.24 24.12 23.20
N THR A 276 -1.43 23.08 23.10
CA THR A 276 -0.22 23.02 22.26
C THR A 276 -0.47 22.34 20.93
N SER A 277 -1.69 21.85 20.70
CA SER A 277 -2.05 21.13 19.49
C SER A 277 -2.08 22.06 18.27
N PRO A 278 -1.59 21.60 17.10
CA PRO A 278 -1.73 22.34 15.87
C PRO A 278 -3.18 22.36 15.39
N LEU A 279 -3.55 23.41 14.65
CA LEU A 279 -4.85 23.46 13.97
C LEU A 279 -4.90 22.40 12.87
N VAL A 280 -5.92 21.57 12.88
CA VAL A 280 -6.17 20.62 11.80
C VAL A 280 -7.23 21.15 10.84
N VAL A 281 -6.94 21.09 9.55
CA VAL A 281 -7.83 21.52 8.47
C VAL A 281 -8.01 20.35 7.50
N ILE A 282 -9.25 19.90 7.33
CA ILE A 282 -9.59 18.78 6.42
C ILE A 282 -10.38 19.35 5.25
N ASP A 283 -9.84 19.18 4.03
CA ASP A 283 -10.44 19.70 2.78
C ASP A 283 -10.85 21.18 2.86
N GLY A 284 -10.03 21.99 3.55
CA GLY A 284 -10.26 23.42 3.74
C GLY A 284 -11.13 23.79 4.94
N VAL A 285 -11.69 22.84 5.67
CA VAL A 285 -12.53 23.07 6.86
C VAL A 285 -11.71 22.84 8.13
N PRO A 286 -11.55 23.86 8.99
CA PRO A 286 -10.91 23.70 10.30
C PRO A 286 -11.74 22.78 11.21
N VAL A 287 -11.07 21.83 11.86
CA VAL A 287 -11.69 20.90 12.81
C VAL A 287 -10.95 20.92 14.14
N ASP A 288 -11.69 20.99 15.24
CA ASP A 288 -11.11 21.00 16.60
C ASP A 288 -10.78 19.58 17.08
N GLN A 289 -11.60 18.62 16.67
CA GLN A 289 -11.41 17.19 16.90
C GLN A 289 -11.85 16.44 15.65
N GLY A 290 -11.20 15.32 15.36
CA GLY A 290 -11.65 14.51 14.21
C GLY A 290 -10.55 14.06 13.25
N PHE A 291 -9.34 14.53 13.43
CA PHE A 291 -8.16 14.03 12.76
C PHE A 291 -8.05 12.50 12.89
N GLU A 292 -8.36 11.97 14.07
CA GLU A 292 -8.29 10.53 14.36
C GLU A 292 -9.49 9.74 13.82
N THR A 293 -10.54 10.45 13.39
CA THR A 293 -11.70 9.79 12.77
C THR A 293 -11.45 9.39 11.33
N LEU A 294 -10.43 10.01 10.68
CA LEU A 294 -10.07 9.71 9.31
C LEU A 294 -9.41 8.33 9.19
N ASN A 295 -9.66 7.69 8.06
CA ASN A 295 -8.90 6.53 7.66
C ASN A 295 -7.63 6.99 6.89
N PRO A 296 -6.42 6.52 7.24
CA PRO A 296 -5.21 6.85 6.49
C PRO A 296 -5.31 6.55 4.99
N THR A 297 -6.09 5.54 4.59
CA THR A 297 -6.26 5.16 3.18
C THR A 297 -7.12 6.13 2.38
N ASP A 298 -7.94 6.99 3.05
CA ASP A 298 -8.77 8.01 2.41
C ASP A 298 -8.01 9.32 2.18
N ILE A 299 -6.78 9.42 2.66
CA ILE A 299 -5.96 10.63 2.55
C ILE A 299 -5.20 10.61 1.22
N GLU A 300 -5.22 11.72 0.52
CA GLU A 300 -4.42 12.00 -0.67
C GLU A 300 -3.07 12.60 -0.29
N SER A 301 -3.08 13.60 0.62
CA SER A 301 -1.84 14.21 1.13
C SER A 301 -2.05 14.87 2.48
N VAL A 302 -0.97 14.97 3.25
CA VAL A 302 -0.89 15.75 4.48
C VAL A 302 0.22 16.78 4.32
N ASN A 303 -0.14 18.05 4.46
CA ASN A 303 0.79 19.18 4.43
C ASN A 303 0.85 19.83 5.79
N VAL A 304 2.04 20.20 6.25
CA VAL A 304 2.21 20.87 7.53
C VAL A 304 2.86 22.23 7.33
N LEU A 305 2.13 23.27 7.75
CA LEU A 305 2.59 24.65 7.78
C LEU A 305 3.24 24.91 9.13
N LYS A 306 4.57 25.03 9.11
CA LYS A 306 5.38 25.17 10.34
C LYS A 306 5.70 26.61 10.70
N ASP A 307 5.55 27.51 9.74
CA ASP A 307 5.89 28.92 9.89
C ASP A 307 4.64 29.80 10.03
N ALA A 308 4.72 30.82 10.87
CA ALA A 308 3.63 31.76 11.10
C ALA A 308 3.18 32.47 9.81
N SER A 309 4.09 32.74 8.85
CA SER A 309 3.76 33.36 7.58
C SER A 309 2.83 32.50 6.73
N SER A 310 3.09 31.19 6.66
CA SER A 310 2.24 30.25 5.93
C SER A 310 0.92 29.97 6.64
N ALA A 311 0.92 30.04 7.97
CA ALA A 311 -0.23 29.77 8.83
C ALA A 311 -1.13 31.00 9.05
N ALA A 312 -0.67 32.20 8.70
CA ALA A 312 -1.34 33.49 9.00
C ALA A 312 -2.80 33.58 8.51
N ILE A 313 -3.11 32.90 7.40
CA ILE A 313 -4.47 32.87 6.84
C ILE A 313 -5.50 32.23 7.78
N TYR A 314 -5.05 31.39 8.73
CA TYR A 314 -5.90 30.72 9.72
C TYR A 314 -6.02 31.49 11.05
N GLY A 315 -5.35 32.67 11.13
CA GLY A 315 -5.41 33.55 12.29
C GLY A 315 -4.74 32.98 13.53
N SER A 316 -5.17 33.44 14.72
CA SER A 316 -4.59 33.07 16.02
C SER A 316 -4.67 31.58 16.36
N ARG A 317 -5.64 30.87 15.81
CA ARG A 317 -5.78 29.41 16.00
C ARG A 317 -4.61 28.61 15.42
N ALA A 318 -3.85 29.21 14.50
CA ALA A 318 -2.70 28.60 13.86
C ALA A 318 -1.35 28.87 14.57
N ALA A 319 -1.38 29.44 15.79
CA ALA A 319 -0.16 29.77 16.53
C ALA A 319 0.79 28.58 16.73
N ASN A 320 0.26 27.38 16.90
CA ASN A 320 1.01 26.13 17.07
C ASN A 320 1.26 25.39 15.73
N GLY A 321 1.06 26.08 14.58
CA GLY A 321 1.13 25.50 13.25
C GLY A 321 -0.19 24.92 12.76
N VAL A 322 -0.20 24.49 11.50
CA VAL A 322 -1.41 23.94 10.83
C VAL A 322 -1.08 22.63 10.12
N ILE A 323 -1.96 21.65 10.27
CA ILE A 323 -1.94 20.38 9.54
C ILE A 323 -3.07 20.42 8.51
N LEU A 324 -2.71 20.46 7.24
CA LEU A 324 -3.67 20.43 6.13
C LEU A 324 -3.79 19.00 5.61
N ILE A 325 -4.98 18.44 5.69
CA ILE A 325 -5.29 17.11 5.18
C ILE A 325 -6.17 17.26 3.94
N THR A 326 -5.68 16.75 2.83
CA THR A 326 -6.47 16.61 1.61
C THR A 326 -6.91 15.17 1.49
N THR A 327 -8.21 14.95 1.31
CA THR A 327 -8.76 13.61 1.15
C THR A 327 -8.88 13.25 -0.33
N LYS A 328 -8.86 11.95 -0.63
CA LYS A 328 -8.96 11.42 -1.98
C LYS A 328 -10.26 11.85 -2.65
N LYS A 329 -10.15 12.23 -3.91
CA LYS A 329 -11.24 12.59 -4.80
C LYS A 329 -11.33 11.62 -5.96
N GLY A 330 -12.47 11.63 -6.65
CA GLY A 330 -12.59 10.91 -7.92
C GLY A 330 -11.74 11.56 -9.01
N ALA A 331 -11.15 10.75 -9.86
CA ALA A 331 -10.47 11.18 -11.07
C ALA A 331 -11.27 10.74 -12.30
N GLU A 332 -11.08 11.43 -13.42
CA GLU A 332 -11.67 11.03 -14.69
C GLU A 332 -11.18 9.64 -15.10
N GLY A 333 -12.11 8.79 -15.51
CA GLY A 333 -11.83 7.45 -15.96
C GLY A 333 -12.81 6.40 -15.43
N LYS A 334 -12.49 5.13 -15.73
CA LYS A 334 -13.30 4.00 -15.28
C LYS A 334 -13.26 3.88 -13.76
N ALA A 335 -14.36 3.41 -13.18
CA ALA A 335 -14.44 3.12 -11.76
C ALA A 335 -13.32 2.19 -11.30
N LYS A 336 -12.57 2.60 -10.28
CA LYS A 336 -11.56 1.81 -9.59
C LYS A 336 -12.11 1.40 -8.24
N ILE A 337 -12.11 0.11 -7.97
CA ILE A 337 -12.53 -0.44 -6.69
C ILE A 337 -11.29 -0.98 -5.99
N SER A 338 -11.12 -0.62 -4.72
CA SER A 338 -10.05 -1.14 -3.88
C SER A 338 -10.66 -1.67 -2.57
N VAL A 339 -10.23 -2.85 -2.17
CA VAL A 339 -10.61 -3.46 -0.90
C VAL A 339 -9.35 -3.90 -0.19
N ASN A 340 -9.16 -3.41 1.03
CA ASN A 340 -8.05 -3.80 1.89
C ASN A 340 -8.62 -4.41 3.17
N ALA A 341 -8.12 -5.58 3.52
CA ALA A 341 -8.44 -6.25 4.78
C ALA A 341 -7.13 -6.60 5.49
N THR A 342 -6.98 -6.13 6.70
CA THR A 342 -5.81 -6.38 7.54
C THR A 342 -6.28 -7.06 8.82
N TRP A 343 -5.70 -8.21 9.10
CA TRP A 343 -5.86 -8.89 10.38
C TRP A 343 -4.49 -8.98 11.06
N GLY A 344 -4.47 -8.72 12.34
CA GLY A 344 -3.25 -8.75 13.14
C GLY A 344 -3.53 -9.19 14.58
N MET A 345 -2.46 -9.39 15.34
CA MET A 345 -2.49 -9.74 16.74
C MET A 345 -1.54 -8.83 17.51
N GLN A 346 -2.05 -8.17 18.52
CA GLN A 346 -1.26 -7.35 19.44
C GLN A 346 -0.87 -8.20 20.63
N THR A 347 0.38 -8.17 21.01
CA THR A 347 0.90 -8.89 22.18
C THR A 347 1.64 -7.90 23.08
N PRO A 348 1.57 -8.04 24.41
CA PRO A 348 2.42 -7.27 25.30
C PRO A 348 3.89 -7.54 24.96
N SER A 349 4.67 -6.49 24.69
CA SER A 349 6.07 -6.62 24.28
C SER A 349 7.00 -6.80 25.50
N HIS A 350 6.66 -6.13 26.59
CA HIS A 350 7.41 -6.19 27.83
C HIS A 350 6.46 -5.91 28.99
N MET A 351 6.47 -6.78 29.97
CA MET A 351 5.78 -6.56 31.24
C MET A 351 6.83 -6.31 32.32
N MET A 352 6.51 -5.44 33.26
CA MET A 352 7.40 -5.22 34.40
C MET A 352 7.44 -6.48 35.25
N ASP A 353 8.62 -6.88 35.65
CA ASP A 353 8.81 -7.92 36.65
C ASP A 353 8.35 -7.35 38.00
N LEU A 354 7.28 -7.92 38.52
CA LEU A 354 6.72 -7.54 39.81
C LEU A 354 7.33 -8.42 40.91
N LEU A 355 7.45 -7.84 42.09
CA LEU A 355 7.85 -8.62 43.27
C LEU A 355 6.84 -9.73 43.54
N SER A 356 7.31 -10.88 43.94
CA SER A 356 6.49 -11.93 44.54
C SER A 356 5.85 -11.42 45.84
N ALA A 357 4.82 -12.11 46.35
CA ALA A 357 4.21 -11.71 47.60
C ALA A 357 5.19 -11.76 48.78
N GLU A 358 6.08 -12.75 48.84
CA GLU A 358 7.16 -12.85 49.81
C GLU A 358 8.13 -11.67 49.72
N GLU A 359 8.63 -11.34 48.51
CA GLU A 359 9.54 -10.21 48.27
C GLU A 359 8.88 -8.88 48.61
N PHE A 360 7.60 -8.71 48.25
CA PHE A 360 6.84 -7.50 48.55
C PHE A 360 6.72 -7.27 50.06
N VAL A 361 6.33 -8.33 50.83
CA VAL A 361 6.20 -8.24 52.28
C VAL A 361 7.57 -7.96 52.90
N SER A 362 8.62 -8.62 52.46
CA SER A 362 10.00 -8.39 52.89
C SER A 362 10.44 -6.94 52.68
N ALA A 363 10.19 -6.38 51.47
CA ALA A 363 10.51 -5.00 51.14
C ALA A 363 9.74 -3.98 52.02
N ILE A 364 8.45 -4.23 52.29
CA ILE A 364 7.65 -3.34 53.17
C ILE A 364 8.16 -3.39 54.63
N LEU A 365 8.54 -4.55 55.12
CA LEU A 365 9.13 -4.69 56.46
C LEU A 365 10.50 -4.00 56.55
N GLU A 366 11.33 -4.13 55.54
CA GLU A 366 12.61 -3.45 55.45
C GLU A 366 12.43 -1.91 55.37
N MET A 367 11.47 -1.42 54.56
CA MET A 367 11.13 0.01 54.51
C MET A 367 10.71 0.55 55.87
N ARG A 368 9.91 -0.22 56.66
CA ARG A 368 9.51 0.12 58.02
C ARG A 368 10.74 0.26 58.92
N ASP A 369 11.65 -0.72 58.89
CA ASP A 369 12.82 -0.77 59.77
C ASP A 369 13.79 0.36 59.41
N ASN A 370 13.98 0.66 58.16
CA ASN A 370 14.75 1.80 57.67
C ASN A 370 14.15 3.12 58.13
N LYS A 371 12.83 3.29 58.05
CA LYS A 371 12.13 4.47 58.56
C LYS A 371 12.29 4.62 60.06
N LYS A 372 12.21 3.54 60.83
CA LYS A 372 12.49 3.55 62.25
C LYS A 372 13.90 4.00 62.59
N ALA A 373 14.87 3.53 61.81
CA ALA A 373 16.27 3.92 61.98
C ALA A 373 16.53 5.39 61.67
N ILE A 374 15.87 5.96 60.70
CA ILE A 374 16.06 7.36 60.28
C ILE A 374 15.30 8.30 61.19
N ASP A 375 14.04 8.07 61.42
CA ASP A 375 13.11 9.02 62.10
C ASP A 375 13.04 8.81 63.62
N GLY A 376 13.58 7.69 64.16
CA GLY A 376 13.49 7.29 65.57
C GLY A 376 12.07 6.97 66.05
N GLY A 377 11.07 6.99 65.16
CA GLY A 377 9.69 6.65 65.47
C GLY A 377 9.42 5.14 65.61
N ASN A 378 8.15 4.80 65.81
CA ASN A 378 7.73 3.42 65.77
C ASN A 378 6.71 3.20 64.62
N PRO A 379 7.17 3.24 63.34
CA PRO A 379 6.29 2.99 62.21
C PRO A 379 5.76 1.57 62.21
N THR A 380 4.49 1.43 61.84
CA THR A 380 3.82 0.13 61.76
C THR A 380 3.35 -0.13 60.34
N THR A 381 3.28 -1.40 59.97
CA THR A 381 2.73 -1.87 58.69
C THR A 381 1.64 -2.91 58.95
N LYS A 382 0.87 -3.24 57.90
CA LYS A 382 -0.12 -4.32 57.98
C LYS A 382 0.51 -5.72 58.10
N PHE A 383 1.82 -5.81 57.88
CA PHE A 383 2.56 -7.05 57.89
C PHE A 383 3.43 -7.26 59.12
N ASP A 384 3.27 -6.39 60.14
CA ASP A 384 4.04 -6.51 61.38
C ASP A 384 3.77 -7.82 62.09
N GLY A 385 4.84 -8.54 62.38
CA GLY A 385 4.74 -9.83 63.05
C GLY A 385 4.41 -11.04 62.10
N LEU A 386 4.26 -10.79 60.82
CA LEU A 386 4.07 -11.83 59.81
C LEU A 386 5.40 -12.25 59.20
N ASN A 387 5.53 -13.55 58.89
CA ASN A 387 6.71 -14.07 58.21
C ASN A 387 6.51 -13.94 56.66
N PRO A 388 7.40 -13.26 55.96
CA PRO A 388 7.31 -13.13 54.50
C PRO A 388 7.19 -14.47 53.77
N ALA A 389 7.86 -15.50 54.20
CA ALA A 389 7.85 -16.83 53.58
C ALA A 389 6.45 -17.48 53.57
N ASP A 390 5.54 -17.07 54.47
CA ASP A 390 4.17 -17.60 54.52
C ASP A 390 3.30 -17.12 53.35
N PHE A 391 3.73 -16.08 52.62
CA PHE A 391 2.99 -15.52 51.48
C PHE A 391 3.33 -16.18 50.14
N GLY A 392 4.48 -16.86 50.05
CA GLY A 392 4.92 -17.56 48.83
C GLY A 392 5.00 -16.64 47.60
N ALA A 393 4.81 -17.22 46.42
CA ALA A 393 4.91 -16.48 45.15
C ALA A 393 3.77 -15.45 44.92
N GLY A 394 2.61 -15.67 45.55
CA GLY A 394 1.42 -14.86 45.32
C GLY A 394 0.81 -15.05 43.94
N THR A 395 0.07 -14.05 43.47
CA THR A 395 -0.60 -14.06 42.16
C THR A 395 0.07 -13.05 41.23
N ASN A 396 0.51 -13.49 40.07
CA ASN A 396 0.95 -12.60 39.03
C ASN A 396 -0.28 -12.00 38.31
N TRP A 397 -0.71 -10.84 38.76
CA TRP A 397 -1.85 -10.12 38.18
C TRP A 397 -1.63 -9.69 36.73
N GLY A 398 -0.38 -9.49 36.31
CA GLY A 398 -0.04 -9.18 34.93
C GLY A 398 -0.53 -10.25 33.96
N ASP A 399 -0.31 -11.53 34.28
CA ASP A 399 -0.74 -12.66 33.44
C ASP A 399 -2.26 -12.83 33.38
N HIS A 400 -2.99 -12.25 34.34
CA HIS A 400 -4.46 -12.29 34.39
C HIS A 400 -5.09 -11.09 33.65
N ILE A 401 -4.41 -9.94 33.65
CA ILE A 401 -4.93 -8.69 33.10
C ILE A 401 -4.54 -8.55 31.62
N TYR A 402 -3.34 -8.96 31.25
CA TYR A 402 -2.83 -8.78 29.90
C TYR A 402 -2.84 -10.07 29.11
N SER A 403 -3.33 -9.97 27.87
CA SER A 403 -3.36 -11.09 26.93
C SER A 403 -3.18 -10.60 25.50
N SER A 404 -2.84 -11.52 24.59
CA SER A 404 -2.80 -11.19 23.16
C SER A 404 -4.21 -10.92 22.64
N ALA A 405 -4.36 -9.85 21.87
CA ALA A 405 -5.65 -9.35 21.37
C ALA A 405 -5.67 -9.21 19.84
N PRO A 406 -6.73 -9.67 19.18
CA PRO A 406 -6.86 -9.55 17.72
C PRO A 406 -7.26 -8.13 17.31
N THR A 407 -6.83 -7.77 16.11
CA THR A 407 -7.25 -6.55 15.42
C THR A 407 -7.69 -6.89 14.00
N LEU A 408 -8.84 -6.40 13.59
CA LEU A 408 -9.38 -6.52 12.23
C LEU A 408 -9.68 -5.13 11.69
N ASN A 409 -9.09 -4.78 10.55
CA ASN A 409 -9.37 -3.55 9.83
C ASN A 409 -9.75 -3.88 8.39
N ILE A 410 -10.94 -3.50 7.97
CA ILE A 410 -11.45 -3.67 6.62
C ILE A 410 -11.82 -2.31 6.08
N ASN A 411 -11.31 -1.95 4.91
CA ASN A 411 -11.74 -0.77 4.19
C ASN A 411 -11.97 -1.08 2.71
N ALA A 412 -12.99 -0.48 2.15
CA ALA A 412 -13.33 -0.59 0.75
C ALA A 412 -13.59 0.81 0.20
N ASN A 413 -13.09 1.09 -0.99
CA ASN A 413 -13.37 2.34 -1.66
C ASN A 413 -13.64 2.15 -3.14
N VAL A 414 -14.39 3.08 -3.70
CA VAL A 414 -14.65 3.18 -5.13
C VAL A 414 -14.44 4.64 -5.56
N SER A 415 -13.67 4.84 -6.61
CA SER A 415 -13.41 6.15 -7.19
C SER A 415 -13.54 6.11 -8.70
N GLY A 416 -13.97 7.21 -9.28
CA GLY A 416 -14.09 7.33 -10.72
C GLY A 416 -14.70 8.67 -11.11
N GLY A 417 -14.92 8.86 -12.39
CA GLY A 417 -15.54 10.08 -12.86
C GLY A 417 -15.58 10.22 -14.38
N THR A 418 -16.28 11.24 -14.78
CA THR A 418 -16.35 11.76 -16.14
C THR A 418 -15.91 13.22 -16.13
N ASP A 419 -15.88 13.86 -17.29
CA ASP A 419 -15.65 15.32 -17.42
C ASP A 419 -16.59 16.18 -16.56
N LYS A 420 -17.76 15.64 -16.15
CA LYS A 420 -18.79 16.36 -15.39
C LYS A 420 -19.05 15.86 -13.97
N LEU A 421 -18.65 14.65 -13.64
CA LEU A 421 -18.93 14.05 -12.34
C LEU A 421 -17.71 13.29 -11.85
N HIS A 422 -17.18 13.66 -10.69
CA HIS A 422 -16.14 12.92 -10.00
C HIS A 422 -16.68 12.41 -8.67
N TYR A 423 -16.35 11.20 -8.31
CA TYR A 423 -16.81 10.60 -7.05
C TYR A 423 -15.72 9.74 -6.41
N TYR A 424 -15.66 9.83 -5.10
CA TYR A 424 -14.93 8.94 -4.21
C TYR A 424 -15.85 8.54 -3.06
N LEU A 425 -16.07 7.26 -2.87
CA LEU A 425 -16.84 6.71 -1.77
C LEU A 425 -15.97 5.69 -1.03
N SER A 426 -15.95 5.73 0.28
CA SER A 426 -15.27 4.71 1.08
C SER A 426 -16.10 4.29 2.27
N ALA A 427 -15.87 3.05 2.71
CA ALA A 427 -16.42 2.48 3.92
C ALA A 427 -15.32 1.76 4.68
N GLU A 428 -15.30 1.90 6.01
CA GLU A 428 -14.34 1.23 6.88
C GLU A 428 -15.03 0.54 8.04
N TYR A 429 -14.43 -0.56 8.48
CA TYR A 429 -14.77 -1.22 9.72
C TYR A 429 -13.48 -1.63 10.43
N LEU A 430 -13.32 -1.17 11.67
CA LEU A 430 -12.21 -1.52 12.55
C LEU A 430 -12.76 -2.14 13.82
N ASN A 431 -12.23 -3.29 14.19
CA ASN A 431 -12.38 -3.90 15.50
C ASN A 431 -11.00 -4.19 16.07
N GLN A 432 -10.67 -3.54 17.16
CA GLN A 432 -9.41 -3.67 17.87
C GLN A 432 -9.69 -4.06 19.32
N ASP A 433 -9.43 -5.30 19.68
CA ASP A 433 -9.48 -5.71 21.07
C ASP A 433 -8.19 -5.24 21.75
N GLY A 434 -8.27 -4.81 22.99
CA GLY A 434 -7.12 -4.36 23.77
C GLY A 434 -6.36 -5.52 24.42
N ILE A 435 -5.07 -5.31 24.61
CA ILE A 435 -4.24 -6.26 25.35
C ILE A 435 -4.59 -6.33 26.83
N ALA A 436 -5.19 -5.29 27.39
CA ALA A 436 -5.72 -5.28 28.74
C ALA A 436 -7.17 -5.80 28.75
N LEU A 437 -7.52 -6.55 29.80
CA LEU A 437 -8.84 -7.14 29.97
C LEU A 437 -9.94 -6.06 29.92
N ASN A 438 -11.04 -6.33 29.24
CA ASN A 438 -12.20 -5.44 29.07
C ASN A 438 -11.86 -4.09 28.44
N THR A 439 -10.91 -4.05 27.53
CA THR A 439 -10.63 -2.87 26.72
C THR A 439 -10.78 -3.18 25.24
N GLY A 440 -11.37 -2.27 24.49
CA GLY A 440 -11.60 -2.48 23.07
C GLY A 440 -12.02 -1.20 22.37
N TYR A 441 -11.86 -1.19 21.04
CA TYR A 441 -12.25 -0.07 20.18
C TYR A 441 -12.86 -0.59 18.89
N LYS A 442 -14.04 -0.08 18.58
CA LYS A 442 -14.74 -0.37 17.33
C LYS A 442 -15.02 0.93 16.60
N LYS A 443 -14.75 0.95 15.31
CA LYS A 443 -15.01 2.10 14.45
C LYS A 443 -15.68 1.62 13.16
N ALA A 444 -16.76 2.29 12.78
CA ALA A 444 -17.36 2.15 11.46
C ALA A 444 -17.46 3.52 10.82
N GLY A 445 -16.96 3.66 9.61
CA GLY A 445 -16.89 4.93 8.90
C GLY A 445 -17.44 4.83 7.48
N PHE A 446 -18.00 5.94 7.01
CA PHE A 446 -18.40 6.13 5.63
C PHE A 446 -18.00 7.53 5.18
N ARG A 447 -17.37 7.63 4.00
CA ARG A 447 -16.99 8.89 3.37
C ARG A 447 -17.56 8.98 1.96
N SER A 448 -17.99 10.19 1.59
CA SER A 448 -18.48 10.51 0.26
C SER A 448 -17.92 11.85 -0.18
N ASN A 449 -17.11 11.87 -1.23
CA ASN A 449 -16.62 13.07 -1.91
C ASN A 449 -17.15 13.02 -3.34
N ILE A 450 -18.10 13.90 -3.66
CA ILE A 450 -18.74 13.96 -4.97
C ILE A 450 -18.64 15.40 -5.47
N GLU A 451 -18.12 15.58 -6.67
CA GLU A 451 -18.06 16.87 -7.35
C GLU A 451 -18.74 16.76 -8.72
N ALA A 452 -19.72 17.61 -8.96
CA ALA A 452 -20.48 17.65 -10.22
C ALA A 452 -20.40 19.02 -10.87
N GLN A 453 -20.01 19.06 -12.14
CA GLN A 453 -20.05 20.25 -12.97
C GLN A 453 -21.44 20.38 -13.60
N ALA A 454 -22.34 21.12 -12.95
CA ALA A 454 -23.73 21.27 -13.42
C ALA A 454 -23.79 22.04 -14.74
N ASN A 455 -22.96 23.09 -14.89
CA ASN A 455 -22.78 23.83 -16.12
C ASN A 455 -21.41 24.54 -16.13
N LYS A 456 -21.09 25.35 -17.14
CA LYS A 456 -19.79 26.05 -17.25
C LYS A 456 -19.49 26.99 -16.09
N PHE A 457 -20.49 27.41 -15.34
CA PHE A 457 -20.39 28.42 -14.26
C PHE A 457 -20.66 27.82 -12.87
N LEU A 458 -21.26 26.61 -12.78
CA LEU A 458 -21.70 26.05 -11.52
C LEU A 458 -21.10 24.66 -11.31
N LYS A 459 -20.28 24.56 -10.27
CA LYS A 459 -19.75 23.32 -9.71
C LYS A 459 -20.40 23.06 -8.35
N ILE A 460 -20.94 21.89 -8.14
CA ILE A 460 -21.57 21.46 -6.90
C ILE A 460 -20.72 20.35 -6.31
N GLY A 461 -20.35 20.49 -5.04
CA GLY A 461 -19.58 19.49 -4.31
C GLY A 461 -20.27 19.06 -3.04
N ASN A 462 -20.14 17.81 -2.69
CA ASN A 462 -20.50 17.24 -1.40
C ASN A 462 -19.29 16.50 -0.84
N ASN A 463 -18.91 16.88 0.38
CA ASN A 463 -17.86 16.20 1.15
C ASN A 463 -18.46 15.82 2.50
N ALA A 464 -18.81 14.56 2.67
CA ALA A 464 -19.43 14.03 3.88
C ALA A 464 -18.55 12.93 4.49
N ASN A 465 -18.41 12.98 5.81
CA ASN A 465 -17.74 11.97 6.62
C ASN A 465 -18.63 11.62 7.81
N MET A 466 -19.01 10.35 7.92
CA MET A 466 -19.78 9.81 9.03
C MET A 466 -18.95 8.74 9.72
N THR A 467 -18.80 8.86 11.03
CA THR A 467 -18.01 7.90 11.82
C THR A 467 -18.74 7.56 13.10
N TYR A 468 -18.95 6.29 13.33
CA TYR A 468 -19.40 5.73 14.61
C TYR A 468 -18.21 5.11 15.33
N ARG A 469 -18.06 5.43 16.63
CA ARG A 469 -16.99 4.90 17.49
C ARG A 469 -17.58 4.38 18.78
N TYR A 470 -17.04 3.25 19.22
CA TYR A 470 -17.34 2.66 20.52
C TYR A 470 -16.03 2.25 21.18
N THR A 471 -15.85 2.66 22.43
CA THR A 471 -14.67 2.31 23.24
C THR A 471 -15.19 1.61 24.50
N GLU A 472 -14.63 0.49 24.82
CA GLU A 472 -14.87 -0.32 26.02
C GLU A 472 -13.88 0.03 27.11
#